data_cbca9530042c9e2f50db6d96dca2f486
#
_entry.id   cbca9530042c9e2f50db6d96dca2f486
#
_cell.length_a   1.000
_cell.length_b   1.000
_cell.length_c   1.000
_cell.angle_alpha   90.00
_cell.angle_beta   90.00
_cell.angle_gamma   90.00
#
_symmetry.space_group_name_H-M   'P 1'
#
loop_
_entity.id
_entity.type
_entity.pdbx_description
1 polymer ?
#
loop_
_entity_poly.entity_id
_entity_poly.type
_entity_poly.pdbx_seq_one_letter_code
_entity_poly.pdbx_strand_id
1 'polypeptide(L)'
;PVNKPEDLKGLKIRTMENPVHILAFRTMGASPTPMAWPEVIGALQQGTIDGQENPLSVFVSAKLWQVQKNLTLTGHVYAPLALVVSPAFVGSLTAAQKTACSEGAEIGAQASRKFVDDVEKKGVDEIKSHGVNVVTQVNNAPFQAALTPAYKQYAAKYGQKTLDQI
;
A
#
# COMPACT_ATOMS: atom_id res chain seq x y z
N PRO A 1 5.83 -5.10 16.36
CA PRO A 1 4.59 -4.42 15.95
C PRO A 1 4.74 -2.91 16.06
N VAL A 2 4.01 -2.17 15.24
CA VAL A 2 3.95 -0.71 15.24
C VAL A 2 2.59 -0.30 15.81
N ASN A 3 2.57 0.28 17.01
CA ASN A 3 1.34 0.71 17.68
C ASN A 3 1.21 2.25 17.71
N LYS A 4 2.32 2.95 17.55
CA LYS A 4 2.44 4.41 17.56
C LYS A 4 3.59 4.87 16.66
N PRO A 5 3.65 6.15 16.28
CA PRO A 5 4.69 6.64 15.35
C PRO A 5 6.11 6.38 15.85
N GLU A 6 6.35 6.48 17.17
CA GLU A 6 7.68 6.29 17.74
C GLU A 6 8.24 4.87 17.54
N ASP A 7 7.35 3.89 17.35
CA ASP A 7 7.74 2.49 17.06
C ASP A 7 8.36 2.35 15.64
N LEU A 8 8.17 3.34 14.77
CA LEU A 8 8.81 3.41 13.46
C LEU A 8 10.23 3.94 13.48
N LYS A 9 10.67 4.53 14.61
CA LYS A 9 11.96 5.23 14.68
C LYS A 9 13.12 4.31 14.32
N GLY A 10 13.83 4.69 13.25
CA GLY A 10 15.02 3.98 12.76
C GLY A 10 14.73 2.70 11.99
N LEU A 11 13.48 2.22 11.92
CA LEU A 11 13.14 1.05 11.13
C LEU A 11 13.34 1.34 9.63
N LYS A 12 14.03 0.45 8.95
CA LYS A 12 14.20 0.45 7.49
C LYS A 12 12.92 -0.10 6.86
N ILE A 13 12.01 0.81 6.50
CA ILE A 13 10.72 0.45 5.89
C ILE A 13 10.82 0.59 4.38
N ARG A 14 10.60 -0.50 3.67
CA ARG A 14 10.49 -0.43 2.21
C ARG A 14 9.26 0.37 1.83
N THR A 15 9.45 1.28 0.91
CA THR A 15 8.37 2.01 0.23
C THR A 15 8.50 1.83 -1.28
N MET A 16 7.45 2.18 -2.02
CA MET A 16 7.58 2.45 -3.45
C MET A 16 8.50 3.66 -3.66
N GLU A 17 9.01 3.83 -4.87
CA GLU A 17 9.77 5.03 -5.31
C GLU A 17 8.83 6.25 -5.47
N ASN A 18 8.00 6.47 -4.46
CA ASN A 18 7.02 7.54 -4.42
C ASN A 18 7.44 8.57 -3.37
N PRO A 19 7.73 9.83 -3.78
CA PRO A 19 8.20 10.86 -2.86
C PRO A 19 7.21 11.17 -1.73
N VAL A 20 5.90 10.97 -1.94
CA VAL A 20 4.88 11.18 -0.90
C VAL A 20 5.04 10.14 0.20
N HIS A 21 5.16 8.85 -0.16
CA HIS A 21 5.37 7.76 0.81
C HIS A 21 6.71 7.91 1.54
N ILE A 22 7.79 8.20 0.79
CA ILE A 22 9.13 8.41 1.36
C ILE A 22 9.10 9.54 2.40
N LEU A 23 8.47 10.67 2.06
CA LEU A 23 8.38 11.80 2.98
C LEU A 23 7.54 11.46 4.21
N ALA A 24 6.41 10.77 4.05
CA ALA A 24 5.55 10.37 5.16
C ALA A 24 6.30 9.49 6.18
N PHE A 25 6.91 8.41 5.73
CA PHE A 25 7.64 7.50 6.62
C PHE A 25 8.86 8.16 7.26
N ARG A 26 9.59 9.00 6.52
CA ARG A 26 10.70 9.79 7.07
C ARG A 26 10.23 10.76 8.15
N THR A 27 9.10 11.44 7.95
CA THR A 27 8.54 12.38 8.91
C THR A 27 8.11 11.69 10.21
N MET A 28 7.67 10.43 10.13
CA MET A 28 7.38 9.59 11.29
C MET A 28 8.62 8.97 11.95
N GLY A 29 9.82 9.24 11.43
CA GLY A 29 11.08 8.80 12.03
C GLY A 29 11.61 7.47 11.49
N ALA A 30 10.96 6.85 10.53
CA ALA A 30 11.47 5.67 9.84
C ALA A 30 12.64 6.02 8.89
N SER A 31 13.35 5.00 8.45
CA SER A 31 14.36 5.04 7.38
C SER A 31 13.75 4.42 6.11
N PRO A 32 12.99 5.19 5.30
CA PRO A 32 12.38 4.64 4.09
C PRO A 32 13.45 4.20 3.10
N THR A 33 13.30 2.98 2.60
CA THR A 33 14.22 2.31 1.68
C THR A 33 13.48 1.97 0.39
N PRO A 34 13.43 2.89 -0.59
CA PRO A 34 12.71 2.66 -1.83
C PRO A 34 13.34 1.51 -2.63
N MET A 35 12.50 0.59 -3.12
CA MET A 35 12.93 -0.51 -4.00
C MET A 35 11.77 -1.09 -4.78
N ALA A 36 12.07 -1.72 -5.92
CA ALA A 36 11.09 -2.42 -6.74
C ALA A 36 10.52 -3.65 -6.00
N TRP A 37 9.24 -3.97 -6.27
CA TRP A 37 8.56 -5.06 -5.56
C TRP A 37 9.26 -6.42 -5.62
N PRO A 38 9.84 -6.86 -6.75
CA PRO A 38 10.52 -8.16 -6.83
C PRO A 38 11.69 -8.34 -5.84
N GLU A 39 12.26 -7.24 -5.36
CA GLU A 39 13.42 -7.25 -4.46
C GLU A 39 13.01 -7.39 -2.99
N VAL A 40 11.75 -7.06 -2.66
CA VAL A 40 11.27 -6.85 -1.28
C VAL A 40 11.37 -8.12 -0.43
N ILE A 41 10.92 -9.27 -0.94
CA ILE A 41 10.91 -10.51 -0.18
C ILE A 41 12.34 -10.94 0.15
N GLY A 42 13.25 -10.85 -0.82
CA GLY A 42 14.67 -11.14 -0.60
C GLY A 42 15.31 -10.20 0.42
N ALA A 43 15.01 -8.91 0.34
CA ALA A 43 15.52 -7.91 1.28
C ALA A 43 15.00 -8.14 2.72
N LEU A 44 13.75 -8.56 2.89
CA LEU A 44 13.18 -8.96 4.19
C LEU A 44 13.86 -10.22 4.74
N GLN A 45 14.08 -11.23 3.89
CA GLN A 45 14.76 -12.47 4.29
C GLN A 45 16.20 -12.23 4.75
N GLN A 46 16.91 -11.31 4.10
CA GLN A 46 18.28 -10.96 4.41
C GLN A 46 18.42 -9.92 5.53
N GLY A 47 17.31 -9.35 6.02
CA GLY A 47 17.33 -8.29 7.02
C GLY A 47 17.88 -6.95 6.51
N THR A 48 17.95 -6.76 5.19
CA THR A 48 18.34 -5.49 4.57
C THR A 48 17.32 -4.40 4.86
N ILE A 49 16.04 -4.78 4.97
CA ILE A 49 14.93 -3.97 5.45
C ILE A 49 14.22 -4.67 6.60
N ASP A 50 13.64 -3.88 7.52
CA ASP A 50 12.95 -4.39 8.71
C ASP A 50 11.46 -4.64 8.45
N GLY A 51 10.88 -3.93 7.48
CA GLY A 51 9.47 -4.02 7.15
C GLY A 51 9.11 -3.41 5.81
N GLN A 52 7.84 -3.52 5.48
CA GLN A 52 7.25 -2.95 4.28
C GLN A 52 5.80 -2.50 4.57
N GLU A 53 5.21 -1.71 3.69
CA GLU A 53 3.80 -1.34 3.71
C GLU A 53 3.12 -1.81 2.44
N ASN A 54 1.93 -2.35 2.56
CA ASN A 54 1.10 -2.80 1.44
C ASN A 54 -0.34 -3.05 1.92
N PRO A 55 -1.32 -3.10 1.02
CA PRO A 55 -2.67 -3.58 1.32
C PRO A 55 -2.68 -5.01 1.85
N LEU A 56 -3.70 -5.34 2.64
CA LEU A 56 -3.89 -6.68 3.19
C LEU A 56 -3.92 -7.76 2.10
N SER A 57 -4.52 -7.46 0.95
CA SER A 57 -4.56 -8.35 -0.21
C SER A 57 -3.17 -8.73 -0.75
N VAL A 58 -2.21 -7.81 -0.70
CA VAL A 58 -0.82 -8.08 -1.07
C VAL A 58 -0.13 -8.93 -0.01
N PHE A 59 -0.40 -8.68 1.28
CA PHE A 59 0.15 -9.49 2.37
C PHE A 59 -0.25 -10.96 2.22
N VAL A 60 -1.52 -11.21 1.91
CA VAL A 60 -2.05 -12.57 1.69
C VAL A 60 -1.50 -13.19 0.40
N SER A 61 -1.63 -12.51 -0.73
CA SER A 61 -1.24 -13.07 -2.04
C SER A 61 0.25 -13.36 -2.16
N ALA A 62 1.09 -12.53 -1.55
CA ALA A 62 2.54 -12.73 -1.51
C ALA A 62 3.01 -13.59 -0.34
N LYS A 63 2.09 -14.10 0.51
CA LYS A 63 2.40 -14.94 1.69
C LYS A 63 3.45 -14.31 2.60
N LEU A 64 3.33 -13.01 2.88
CA LEU A 64 4.34 -12.25 3.63
C LEU A 64 4.52 -12.76 5.07
N TRP A 65 3.61 -13.58 5.61
CA TRP A 65 3.80 -14.28 6.89
C TRP A 65 5.05 -15.16 6.95
N GLN A 66 5.62 -15.53 5.79
CA GLN A 66 6.88 -16.29 5.75
C GLN A 66 8.07 -15.44 6.21
N VAL A 67 8.02 -14.13 5.99
CA VAL A 67 9.14 -13.21 6.25
C VAL A 67 8.80 -12.09 7.24
N GLN A 68 7.50 -11.88 7.57
CA GLN A 68 7.03 -10.84 8.49
C GLN A 68 6.16 -11.48 9.57
N LYS A 69 6.54 -11.27 10.84
CA LYS A 69 5.84 -11.85 12.01
C LYS A 69 4.90 -10.86 12.71
N ASN A 70 4.88 -9.63 12.28
CA ASN A 70 3.98 -8.59 12.80
C ASN A 70 3.28 -7.88 11.64
N LEU A 71 2.01 -7.59 11.81
CA LEU A 71 1.18 -6.79 10.92
C LEU A 71 0.39 -5.78 11.73
N THR A 72 0.37 -4.53 11.31
CA THR A 72 -0.44 -3.46 11.91
C THR A 72 -1.36 -2.87 10.85
N LEU A 73 -2.68 -2.88 11.11
CA LEU A 73 -3.69 -2.37 10.19
C LEU A 73 -3.88 -0.86 10.40
N THR A 74 -2.99 -0.07 9.84
CA THR A 74 -2.98 1.40 9.99
C THR A 74 -3.96 2.12 9.09
N GLY A 75 -4.37 1.53 7.96
CA GLY A 75 -5.25 2.18 6.99
C GLY A 75 -4.70 3.50 6.43
N HIS A 76 -3.38 3.61 6.31
CA HIS A 76 -2.68 4.87 6.04
C HIS A 76 -2.66 5.30 4.57
N VAL A 77 -3.06 4.42 3.65
CA VAL A 77 -3.13 4.73 2.21
C VAL A 77 -4.42 4.18 1.62
N TYR A 78 -5.13 5.02 0.88
CA TYR A 78 -6.12 4.57 -0.09
C TYR A 78 -5.44 4.48 -1.46
N ALA A 79 -5.32 3.28 -2.01
CA ALA A 79 -4.55 3.00 -3.23
C ALA A 79 -5.47 2.54 -4.38
N PRO A 80 -6.13 3.46 -5.09
CA PRO A 80 -6.94 3.11 -6.25
C PRO A 80 -6.04 2.63 -7.39
N LEU A 81 -6.45 1.55 -8.08
CA LEU A 81 -5.80 1.05 -9.27
C LEU A 81 -6.60 1.43 -10.51
N ALA A 82 -5.90 1.91 -11.54
CA ALA A 82 -6.48 2.18 -12.85
C ALA A 82 -5.91 1.20 -13.87
N LEU A 83 -6.79 0.52 -14.60
CA LEU A 83 -6.39 -0.23 -15.80
C LEU A 83 -6.25 0.77 -16.95
N VAL A 84 -5.04 0.91 -17.47
CA VAL A 84 -4.74 1.86 -18.53
C VAL A 84 -4.24 1.15 -19.79
N VAL A 85 -4.58 1.67 -20.95
CA VAL A 85 -4.12 1.18 -22.25
C VAL A 85 -3.59 2.34 -23.08
N SER A 86 -2.62 2.09 -23.97
CA SER A 86 -2.09 3.13 -24.83
C SER A 86 -3.11 3.55 -25.92
N PRO A 87 -3.15 4.83 -26.31
CA PRO A 87 -3.99 5.29 -27.41
C PRO A 87 -3.68 4.57 -28.73
N ALA A 88 -2.42 4.26 -28.99
CA ALA A 88 -2.00 3.51 -30.18
C ALA A 88 -2.61 2.09 -30.21
N PHE A 89 -2.60 1.39 -29.05
CA PHE A 89 -3.25 0.09 -28.93
C PHE A 89 -4.76 0.19 -29.22
N VAL A 90 -5.45 1.13 -28.57
CA VAL A 90 -6.90 1.34 -28.80
C VAL A 90 -7.18 1.71 -30.26
N GLY A 91 -6.32 2.51 -30.88
CA GLY A 91 -6.43 2.90 -32.30
C GLY A 91 -6.31 1.72 -33.27
N SER A 92 -5.54 0.68 -32.93
CA SER A 92 -5.36 -0.52 -33.74
C SER A 92 -6.52 -1.52 -33.70
N LEU A 93 -7.45 -1.34 -32.71
CA LEU A 93 -8.55 -2.27 -32.50
C LEU A 93 -9.74 -1.97 -33.42
N THR A 94 -10.40 -3.03 -33.91
CA THR A 94 -11.72 -2.95 -34.50
C THR A 94 -12.79 -2.56 -33.50
N ALA A 95 -13.96 -2.15 -33.93
CA ALA A 95 -15.08 -1.82 -33.06
C ALA A 95 -15.44 -2.98 -32.09
N ALA A 96 -15.53 -4.21 -32.63
CA ALA A 96 -15.82 -5.40 -31.83
C ALA A 96 -14.75 -5.67 -30.76
N GLN A 97 -13.46 -5.49 -31.11
CA GLN A 97 -12.37 -5.65 -30.16
C GLN A 97 -12.38 -4.56 -29.07
N LYS A 98 -12.73 -3.32 -29.40
CA LYS A 98 -12.89 -2.25 -28.41
C LYS A 98 -13.99 -2.59 -27.40
N THR A 99 -15.14 -3.07 -27.89
CA THR A 99 -16.25 -3.51 -27.02
C THR A 99 -15.77 -4.64 -26.10
N ALA A 100 -15.15 -5.69 -26.64
CA ALA A 100 -14.66 -6.81 -25.84
C ALA A 100 -13.62 -6.38 -24.79
N CYS A 101 -12.71 -5.46 -25.14
CA CYS A 101 -11.73 -4.91 -24.18
C CYS A 101 -12.43 -4.12 -23.05
N SER A 102 -13.43 -3.31 -23.36
CA SER A 102 -14.18 -2.54 -22.36
C SER A 102 -14.98 -3.46 -21.42
N GLU A 103 -15.68 -4.44 -21.95
CA GLU A 103 -16.42 -5.43 -21.17
C GLU A 103 -15.48 -6.27 -20.30
N GLY A 104 -14.36 -6.73 -20.85
CA GLY A 104 -13.34 -7.46 -20.11
C GLY A 104 -12.71 -6.64 -18.98
N ALA A 105 -12.47 -5.34 -19.20
CA ALA A 105 -11.97 -4.44 -18.18
C ALA A 105 -12.98 -4.26 -17.02
N GLU A 106 -14.28 -4.12 -17.34
CA GLU A 106 -15.34 -4.02 -16.32
C GLU A 106 -15.44 -5.29 -15.49
N ILE A 107 -15.45 -6.47 -16.12
CA ILE A 107 -15.47 -7.78 -15.45
C ILE A 107 -14.23 -7.93 -14.56
N GLY A 108 -13.05 -7.57 -15.08
CA GLY A 108 -11.79 -7.61 -14.33
C GLY A 108 -11.81 -6.69 -13.12
N ALA A 109 -12.34 -5.47 -13.26
CA ALA A 109 -12.48 -4.53 -12.15
C ALA A 109 -13.41 -5.05 -11.05
N GLN A 110 -14.55 -5.64 -11.44
CA GLN A 110 -15.50 -6.23 -10.49
C GLN A 110 -14.89 -7.43 -9.74
N ALA A 111 -14.19 -8.31 -10.46
CA ALA A 111 -13.50 -9.46 -9.88
C ALA A 111 -12.40 -9.02 -8.89
N SER A 112 -11.62 -7.99 -9.24
CA SER A 112 -10.59 -7.42 -8.39
C SER A 112 -11.17 -6.82 -7.10
N ARG A 113 -12.24 -6.03 -7.20
CA ARG A 113 -12.93 -5.47 -6.03
C ARG A 113 -13.47 -6.58 -5.12
N LYS A 114 -14.13 -7.59 -5.70
CA LYS A 114 -14.63 -8.73 -4.93
C LYS A 114 -13.51 -9.47 -4.20
N PHE A 115 -12.37 -9.68 -4.85
CA PHE A 115 -11.21 -10.31 -4.22
C PHE A 115 -10.71 -9.50 -3.02
N VAL A 116 -10.56 -8.17 -3.18
CA VAL A 116 -10.13 -7.29 -2.09
C VAL A 116 -11.13 -7.34 -0.93
N ASP A 117 -12.44 -7.24 -1.20
CA ASP A 117 -13.49 -7.31 -0.19
C ASP A 117 -13.47 -8.64 0.58
N ASP A 118 -13.26 -9.76 -0.11
CA ASP A 118 -13.17 -11.08 0.50
C ASP A 118 -11.93 -11.20 1.41
N VAL A 119 -10.79 -10.62 0.98
CA VAL A 119 -9.55 -10.60 1.78
C VAL A 119 -9.69 -9.68 2.98
N GLU A 120 -10.28 -8.49 2.84
CA GLU A 120 -10.52 -7.58 3.98
C GLU A 120 -11.39 -8.25 5.06
N LYS A 121 -12.32 -9.10 4.67
CA LYS A 121 -13.20 -9.83 5.61
C LYS A 121 -12.54 -11.02 6.29
N LYS A 122 -11.66 -11.75 5.61
CA LYS A 122 -11.16 -13.07 6.05
C LYS A 122 -9.63 -13.13 6.22
N GLY A 123 -8.90 -12.23 5.57
CA GLY A 123 -7.44 -12.27 5.51
C GLY A 123 -6.76 -12.14 6.87
N VAL A 124 -7.37 -11.40 7.81
CA VAL A 124 -6.83 -11.27 9.17
C VAL A 124 -6.75 -12.62 9.87
N ASP A 125 -7.81 -13.43 9.78
CA ASP A 125 -7.85 -14.75 10.42
C ASP A 125 -6.87 -15.72 9.74
N GLU A 126 -6.78 -15.66 8.41
CA GLU A 126 -5.80 -16.43 7.65
C GLU A 126 -4.37 -16.07 8.08
N ILE A 127 -4.04 -14.76 8.14
CA ILE A 127 -2.71 -14.29 8.55
C ILE A 127 -2.38 -14.71 9.97
N LYS A 128 -3.32 -14.61 10.91
CA LYS A 128 -3.15 -15.08 12.29
C LYS A 128 -2.91 -16.58 12.36
N SER A 129 -3.57 -17.39 11.51
CA SER A 129 -3.38 -18.83 11.47
C SER A 129 -1.95 -19.25 11.10
N HIS A 130 -1.22 -18.37 10.40
CA HIS A 130 0.20 -18.51 10.09
C HIS A 130 1.15 -17.96 11.18
N GLY A 131 0.63 -17.67 12.38
CA GLY A 131 1.43 -17.24 13.54
C GLY A 131 1.90 -15.77 13.49
N VAL A 132 1.25 -14.93 12.70
CA VAL A 132 1.52 -13.49 12.66
C VAL A 132 0.77 -12.78 13.79
N ASN A 133 1.45 -11.93 14.51
CA ASN A 133 0.84 -11.00 15.46
C ASN A 133 0.17 -9.85 14.69
N VAL A 134 -1.16 -9.75 14.74
CA VAL A 134 -1.92 -8.74 14.01
C VAL A 134 -2.53 -7.71 14.96
N VAL A 135 -2.10 -6.45 14.82
CA VAL A 135 -2.69 -5.31 15.53
C VAL A 135 -3.83 -4.76 14.67
N THR A 136 -5.07 -4.98 15.12
CA THR A 136 -6.28 -4.56 14.39
C THR A 136 -6.87 -3.25 14.89
N GLN A 137 -6.53 -2.82 16.11
CA GLN A 137 -7.01 -1.58 16.71
C GLN A 137 -5.85 -0.59 16.79
N VAL A 138 -5.84 0.39 15.90
CA VAL A 138 -4.80 1.42 15.81
C VAL A 138 -5.43 2.78 16.12
N ASN A 139 -4.82 3.52 17.04
CA ASN A 139 -5.15 4.93 17.20
C ASN A 139 -4.39 5.74 16.14
N ASN A 140 -5.08 6.20 15.11
CA ASN A 140 -4.48 6.94 14.00
C ASN A 140 -4.16 8.40 14.35
N ALA A 141 -4.75 8.98 15.40
CA ALA A 141 -4.54 10.39 15.74
C ALA A 141 -3.06 10.77 15.98
N PRO A 142 -2.23 9.99 16.72
CA PRO A 142 -0.80 10.29 16.85
C PRO A 142 -0.06 10.22 15.51
N PHE A 143 -0.40 9.28 14.62
CA PHE A 143 0.23 9.18 13.29
C PHE A 143 -0.11 10.40 12.42
N GLN A 144 -1.38 10.82 12.43
CA GLN A 144 -1.80 12.03 11.70
C GLN A 144 -1.10 13.29 12.25
N ALA A 145 -0.99 13.42 13.57
CA ALA A 145 -0.28 14.53 14.20
C ALA A 145 1.21 14.56 13.80
N ALA A 146 1.87 13.40 13.80
CA ALA A 146 3.27 13.26 13.38
C ALA A 146 3.48 13.66 11.90
N LEU A 147 2.48 13.50 11.05
CA LEU A 147 2.54 13.83 9.62
C LEU A 147 2.32 15.32 9.30
N THR A 148 1.98 16.16 10.28
CA THR A 148 1.72 17.59 10.05
C THR A 148 2.83 18.30 9.23
N PRO A 149 4.15 18.06 9.45
CA PRO A 149 5.19 18.67 8.64
C PRO A 149 5.19 18.18 7.18
N ALA A 150 4.81 16.92 6.94
CA ALA A 150 4.69 16.38 5.58
C ALA A 150 3.50 17.00 4.85
N TYR A 151 2.35 17.15 5.50
CA TYR A 151 1.17 17.80 4.92
C TYR A 151 1.46 19.24 4.48
N LYS A 152 2.25 20.01 5.23
CA LYS A 152 2.68 21.35 4.81
C LYS A 152 3.48 21.31 3.49
N GLN A 153 4.36 20.33 3.33
CA GLN A 153 5.12 20.16 2.09
C GLN A 153 4.22 19.69 0.94
N TYR A 154 3.27 18.82 1.20
CA TYR A 154 2.28 18.39 0.19
C TYR A 154 1.42 19.57 -0.25
N ALA A 155 0.93 20.41 0.68
CA ALA A 155 0.17 21.60 0.37
C ALA A 155 0.96 22.57 -0.54
N ALA A 156 2.23 22.78 -0.24
CA ALA A 156 3.11 23.63 -1.05
C ALA A 156 3.31 23.06 -2.47
N LYS A 157 3.34 21.75 -2.63
CA LYS A 157 3.62 21.08 -3.92
C LYS A 157 2.36 20.84 -4.75
N TYR A 158 1.25 20.43 -4.11
CA TYR A 158 0.04 19.96 -4.80
C TYR A 158 -1.15 20.91 -4.63
N GLY A 159 -1.01 21.94 -3.80
CA GLY A 159 -2.06 22.90 -3.48
C GLY A 159 -2.91 22.50 -2.28
N GLN A 160 -3.20 23.44 -1.39
CA GLN A 160 -4.03 23.20 -0.20
C GLN A 160 -5.43 22.68 -0.58
N LYS A 161 -6.06 23.27 -1.62
CA LYS A 161 -7.37 22.84 -2.11
C LYS A 161 -7.45 21.36 -2.46
N THR A 162 -6.36 20.78 -2.99
CA THR A 162 -6.28 19.34 -3.29
C THR A 162 -6.28 18.52 -2.01
N LEU A 163 -5.56 18.96 -0.99
CA LEU A 163 -5.52 18.27 0.31
C LEU A 163 -6.86 18.36 1.05
N ASP A 164 -7.56 19.48 0.95
CA ASP A 164 -8.87 19.67 1.60
C ASP A 164 -9.97 18.78 1.00
N GLN A 165 -9.71 18.13 -0.13
CA GLN A 165 -10.63 17.20 -0.79
C GLN A 165 -10.42 15.73 -0.35
N ILE A 166 -9.37 15.45 0.39
CA ILE A 166 -9.01 14.13 0.90
C ILE A 166 -9.40 14.01 2.37
#